data_b13b3cd7ed09c4e88662d0afeacf19b9
#
_entry.id   b13b3cd7ed09c4e88662d0afeacf19b9
#
_cell.length_a   1.000
_cell.length_b   1.000
_cell.length_c   1.000
_cell.angle_alpha   90.00
_cell.angle_beta   90.00
_cell.angle_gamma   90.00
#
_symmetry.space_group_name_H-M   'P 1'
#
loop_
_entity.id
_entity.type
_entity.pdbx_description
1 polymer ?
#
loop_
_entity_poly.entity_id
_entity_poly.type
_entity_poly.pdbx_seq_one_letter_code
_entity_poly.pdbx_strand_id
1 'polypeptide(L)'
;SVIKKLYNSVMVRSNLIIAGSNFIFSHINNNYSKYINLKKKFLVIFRGINIDYFDASTTLEVEENKLRSDWGLANDKKIILMPGRLTPWKGQELFIEALNLVNKELGYESFYAVILGGAQGRDIYSKKIKRLAEQYRLTNQLKFIEHCPNMPLAYKISDFVISSSIEPEAFGRVAVEAQSMQKPIIASNIGGSNETIVDNKTGFLFESGDSISLSKKILELLNLDESTLKSMGIEGRKNIIKRFNVEKMCFSTYSEYKKLL
;
A
#
# COMPACT_ATOMS: atom_id res chain seq x y z
N SER A 1 -14.65 -0.51 -23.57
CA SER A 1 -15.68 -0.20 -24.59
C SER A 1 -15.51 1.25 -25.06
N VAL A 2 -15.85 1.54 -26.30
CA VAL A 2 -15.76 2.89 -26.90
C VAL A 2 -16.61 3.89 -26.11
N ILE A 3 -17.80 3.50 -25.68
CA ILE A 3 -18.71 4.32 -24.86
C ILE A 3 -18.05 4.74 -23.55
N LYS A 4 -17.40 3.80 -22.83
CA LYS A 4 -16.67 4.12 -21.60
C LYS A 4 -15.52 5.10 -21.86
N LYS A 5 -14.83 4.96 -22.98
CA LYS A 5 -13.73 5.85 -23.36
C LYS A 5 -14.22 7.26 -23.68
N LEU A 6 -15.37 7.38 -24.38
CA LEU A 6 -16.01 8.65 -24.68
C LEU A 6 -16.51 9.34 -23.41
N TYR A 7 -17.17 8.61 -22.51
CA TYR A 7 -17.63 9.11 -21.21
C TYR A 7 -16.44 9.65 -20.39
N ASN A 8 -15.39 8.85 -20.23
CA ASN A 8 -14.20 9.24 -19.47
C ASN A 8 -13.43 10.42 -20.11
N SER A 9 -13.60 10.68 -21.43
CA SER A 9 -12.93 11.82 -22.09
C SER A 9 -13.36 13.18 -21.54
N VAL A 10 -14.47 13.26 -20.79
CA VAL A 10 -14.94 14.50 -20.15
C VAL A 10 -13.88 15.04 -19.16
N MET A 11 -13.15 14.16 -18.46
CA MET A 11 -12.11 14.59 -17.50
C MET A 11 -10.99 15.42 -18.12
N VAL A 12 -10.74 15.28 -19.43
CA VAL A 12 -9.68 16.02 -20.14
C VAL A 12 -10.18 17.24 -20.89
N ARG A 13 -11.44 17.63 -20.70
CA ARG A 13 -12.05 18.82 -21.32
C ARG A 13 -11.96 20.07 -20.45
N SER A 14 -11.51 19.96 -19.20
CA SER A 14 -11.32 21.09 -18.27
C SER A 14 -10.15 22.01 -18.68
N ASN A 15 -10.10 23.22 -18.12
CA ASN A 15 -9.02 24.17 -18.37
C ASN A 15 -7.69 23.76 -17.74
N LEU A 16 -7.76 23.01 -16.65
CA LEU A 16 -6.63 22.45 -15.92
C LEU A 16 -6.89 20.98 -15.64
N ILE A 17 -5.93 20.13 -15.96
CA ILE A 17 -5.95 18.70 -15.68
C ILE A 17 -4.81 18.40 -14.72
N ILE A 18 -5.14 17.88 -13.55
CA ILE A 18 -4.17 17.48 -12.53
C ILE A 18 -4.19 15.97 -12.38
N ALA A 19 -3.07 15.30 -12.67
CA ALA A 19 -2.87 13.89 -12.41
C ALA A 19 -2.22 13.71 -11.03
N GLY A 20 -2.73 12.73 -10.24
CA GLY A 20 -2.24 12.44 -8.88
C GLY A 20 -0.94 11.64 -8.84
N SER A 21 -0.43 11.18 -9.98
CA SER A 21 0.82 10.43 -10.15
C SER A 21 1.28 10.52 -11.61
N ASN A 22 2.56 10.22 -11.89
CA ASN A 22 3.04 10.10 -13.26
C ASN A 22 2.38 8.91 -13.99
N PHE A 23 2.06 7.83 -13.27
CA PHE A 23 1.30 6.73 -13.85
C PHE A 23 -0.05 7.20 -14.40
N ILE A 24 -0.81 7.97 -13.62
CA ILE A 24 -2.11 8.52 -14.07
C ILE A 24 -1.91 9.55 -15.19
N PHE A 25 -0.88 10.38 -15.12
CA PHE A 25 -0.55 11.30 -16.19
C PHE A 25 -0.31 10.55 -17.51
N SER A 26 0.56 9.54 -17.48
CA SER A 26 0.87 8.71 -18.66
C SER A 26 -0.38 7.95 -19.15
N HIS A 27 -1.19 7.40 -18.24
CA HIS A 27 -2.43 6.74 -18.59
C HIS A 27 -3.41 7.65 -19.32
N ILE A 28 -3.60 8.88 -18.83
CA ILE A 28 -4.47 9.88 -19.47
C ILE A 28 -3.88 10.28 -20.82
N ASN A 29 -2.60 10.59 -20.88
CA ASN A 29 -1.94 11.01 -22.12
C ASN A 29 -2.05 9.93 -23.21
N ASN A 30 -1.76 8.67 -22.87
CA ASN A 30 -1.79 7.57 -23.84
C ASN A 30 -3.21 7.22 -24.33
N ASN A 31 -4.23 7.39 -23.49
CA ASN A 31 -5.58 6.96 -23.81
C ASN A 31 -6.49 8.08 -24.28
N TYR A 32 -6.20 9.35 -23.92
CA TYR A 32 -7.12 10.48 -24.12
C TYR A 32 -6.46 11.70 -24.77
N SER A 33 -5.18 11.64 -25.20
CA SER A 33 -4.45 12.76 -25.80
C SER A 33 -5.22 13.47 -26.93
N LYS A 34 -5.90 12.70 -27.78
CA LYS A 34 -6.70 13.25 -28.87
C LYS A 34 -7.89 14.14 -28.43
N TYR A 35 -8.29 14.06 -27.16
CA TYR A 35 -9.35 14.88 -26.57
C TYR A 35 -8.79 16.04 -25.73
N ILE A 36 -7.47 16.07 -25.49
CA ILE A 36 -6.81 17.13 -24.75
C ILE A 36 -6.58 18.33 -25.70
N ASN A 37 -7.10 19.49 -25.32
CA ASN A 37 -6.78 20.71 -26.04
C ASN A 37 -5.34 21.16 -25.66
N LEU A 38 -4.46 21.29 -26.65
CA LEU A 38 -3.04 21.67 -26.46
C LEU A 38 -2.84 23.04 -25.78
N LYS A 39 -3.87 23.89 -25.76
CA LYS A 39 -3.84 25.16 -25.02
C LYS A 39 -4.10 25.03 -23.54
N LYS A 40 -4.48 23.82 -23.07
CA LYS A 40 -4.83 23.54 -21.68
C LYS A 40 -3.63 23.01 -20.92
N LYS A 41 -3.58 23.33 -19.63
CA LYS A 41 -2.50 22.87 -18.76
C LYS A 41 -2.80 21.45 -18.26
N PHE A 42 -1.86 20.54 -18.47
CA PHE A 42 -1.88 19.19 -17.95
C PHE A 42 -0.59 18.92 -17.18
N LEU A 43 -0.70 18.63 -15.89
CA LEU A 43 0.47 18.49 -15.00
C LEU A 43 0.23 17.43 -13.91
N VAL A 44 1.33 17.04 -13.26
CA VAL A 44 1.30 16.14 -12.12
C VAL A 44 1.40 16.94 -10.83
N ILE A 45 0.44 16.76 -9.93
CA ILE A 45 0.55 17.11 -8.52
C ILE A 45 0.31 15.83 -7.74
N PHE A 46 1.37 15.28 -7.16
CA PHE A 46 1.27 14.06 -6.39
C PHE A 46 0.26 14.21 -5.25
N ARG A 47 -0.49 13.14 -5.00
CA ARG A 47 -1.34 13.08 -3.82
C ARG A 47 -0.48 13.18 -2.56
N GLY A 48 -1.01 13.90 -1.57
CA GLY A 48 -0.41 14.04 -0.26
C GLY A 48 -1.07 13.16 0.78
N ILE A 49 -0.32 12.89 1.84
CA ILE A 49 -0.82 12.25 3.07
C ILE A 49 -0.67 13.22 4.25
N ASN A 50 -1.57 13.12 5.22
CA ASN A 50 -1.43 13.81 6.49
C ASN A 50 -0.36 13.10 7.33
N ILE A 51 0.84 13.68 7.35
CA ILE A 51 2.02 13.11 8.03
C ILE A 51 1.92 13.21 9.56
N ASP A 52 1.10 14.10 10.08
CA ASP A 52 0.89 14.26 11.53
C ASP A 52 -0.09 13.19 12.04
N TYR A 53 -1.10 12.83 11.23
CA TYR A 53 -1.98 11.71 11.55
C TYR A 53 -1.26 10.36 11.47
N PHE A 54 -0.39 10.19 10.45
CA PHE A 54 0.44 8.99 10.30
C PHE A 54 1.83 9.23 10.91
N ASP A 55 1.88 9.39 12.22
CA ASP A 55 3.10 9.57 13.00
C ASP A 55 3.26 8.48 14.05
N ALA A 56 4.36 7.74 13.97
CA ALA A 56 4.66 6.65 14.89
C ALA A 56 4.88 7.09 16.34
N SER A 57 5.12 8.38 16.60
CA SER A 57 5.28 8.95 17.94
C SER A 57 3.94 9.24 18.66
N THR A 58 2.82 9.21 17.94
CA THR A 58 1.50 9.55 18.50
C THR A 58 0.77 8.39 19.15
N THR A 59 1.26 7.17 19.01
CA THR A 59 0.67 5.96 19.61
C THR A 59 1.25 5.68 21.00
N LEU A 60 0.40 5.19 21.90
CA LEU A 60 0.79 4.82 23.24
C LEU A 60 1.05 3.31 23.33
N GLU A 61 2.07 2.91 24.05
CA GLU A 61 2.43 1.49 24.25
C GLU A 61 1.27 0.65 24.81
N VAL A 62 0.45 1.24 25.68
CA VAL A 62 -0.74 0.57 26.22
C VAL A 62 -1.74 0.23 25.11
N GLU A 63 -1.93 1.14 24.13
CA GLU A 63 -2.82 0.92 22.99
C GLU A 63 -2.24 -0.13 22.03
N GLU A 64 -0.92 -0.13 21.82
CA GLU A 64 -0.20 -1.11 21.02
C GLU A 64 -0.37 -2.52 21.60
N ASN A 65 -0.15 -2.67 22.90
CA ASN A 65 -0.29 -3.95 23.61
C ASN A 65 -1.74 -4.43 23.61
N LYS A 66 -2.70 -3.51 23.79
CA LYS A 66 -4.12 -3.85 23.69
C LYS A 66 -4.47 -4.35 22.29
N LEU A 67 -4.06 -3.65 21.23
CA LEU A 67 -4.37 -4.06 19.86
C LEU A 67 -3.74 -5.41 19.52
N ARG A 68 -2.51 -5.67 19.96
CA ARG A 68 -1.87 -6.99 19.82
C ARG A 68 -2.69 -8.08 20.48
N SER A 69 -3.13 -7.86 21.72
CA SER A 69 -3.98 -8.79 22.47
C SER A 69 -5.32 -9.02 21.75
N ASP A 70 -6.00 -7.97 21.32
CA ASP A 70 -7.30 -8.04 20.63
C ASP A 70 -7.20 -8.83 19.31
N TRP A 71 -6.05 -8.78 18.63
CA TRP A 71 -5.79 -9.52 17.39
C TRP A 71 -5.16 -10.89 17.61
N GLY A 72 -4.88 -11.28 18.86
CA GLY A 72 -4.24 -12.55 19.21
C GLY A 72 -2.81 -12.68 18.66
N LEU A 73 -2.02 -11.60 18.77
CA LEU A 73 -0.64 -11.52 18.33
C LEU A 73 0.29 -11.46 19.54
N ALA A 74 1.12 -12.48 19.71
CA ALA A 74 2.16 -12.48 20.77
C ALA A 74 3.32 -11.52 20.41
N ASN A 75 4.09 -11.13 21.45
CA ASN A 75 5.13 -10.12 21.28
C ASN A 75 6.49 -10.67 20.77
N ASP A 76 6.59 -11.98 20.59
CA ASP A 76 7.81 -12.71 20.27
C ASP A 76 8.08 -12.86 18.76
N LYS A 77 7.12 -12.49 17.91
CA LYS A 77 7.19 -12.71 16.46
C LYS A 77 6.98 -11.42 15.67
N LYS A 78 7.65 -11.33 14.53
CA LYS A 78 7.43 -10.24 13.58
C LYS A 78 6.01 -10.28 13.01
N ILE A 79 5.43 -9.11 12.79
CA ILE A 79 4.07 -8.93 12.26
C ILE A 79 4.14 -8.32 10.86
N ILE A 80 3.57 -9.02 9.89
CA ILE A 80 3.41 -8.58 8.51
C ILE A 80 1.99 -8.07 8.33
N LEU A 81 1.81 -6.80 7.96
CA LEU A 81 0.48 -6.21 7.75
C LEU A 81 0.17 -6.03 6.27
N MET A 82 -0.98 -6.53 5.83
CA MET A 82 -1.53 -6.29 4.49
C MET A 82 -2.87 -5.56 4.59
N PRO A 83 -2.90 -4.21 4.58
CA PRO A 83 -4.13 -3.46 4.64
C PRO A 83 -4.75 -3.28 3.26
N GLY A 84 -6.05 -3.44 3.16
CA GLY A 84 -6.79 -3.23 1.93
C GLY A 84 -8.12 -3.97 1.87
N ARG A 85 -9.08 -3.43 1.14
CA ARG A 85 -10.36 -4.09 0.90
C ARG A 85 -10.15 -5.49 0.32
N LEU A 86 -10.96 -6.46 0.73
CA LEU A 86 -10.92 -7.81 0.18
C LEU A 86 -11.48 -7.79 -1.25
N THR A 87 -10.59 -7.70 -2.22
CA THR A 87 -10.89 -7.72 -3.65
C THR A 87 -9.80 -8.47 -4.41
N PRO A 88 -10.13 -9.24 -5.46
CA PRO A 88 -9.13 -10.03 -6.19
C PRO A 88 -7.92 -9.19 -6.65
N TRP A 89 -8.15 -8.00 -7.16
CA TRP A 89 -7.09 -7.14 -7.67
C TRP A 89 -6.11 -6.61 -6.61
N LYS A 90 -6.47 -6.68 -5.31
CA LYS A 90 -5.57 -6.36 -4.18
C LYS A 90 -4.56 -7.49 -3.88
N GLY A 91 -4.75 -8.68 -4.45
CA GLY A 91 -3.77 -9.76 -4.39
C GLY A 91 -3.65 -10.47 -3.06
N GLN A 92 -4.74 -10.57 -2.25
CA GLN A 92 -4.71 -11.34 -1.01
C GLN A 92 -4.39 -12.83 -1.26
N GLU A 93 -4.87 -13.40 -2.38
CA GLU A 93 -4.52 -14.78 -2.76
C GLU A 93 -3.01 -14.93 -2.99
N LEU A 94 -2.43 -14.01 -3.77
CA LEU A 94 -0.99 -13.96 -4.04
C LEU A 94 -0.18 -13.86 -2.73
N PHE A 95 -0.64 -13.04 -1.78
CA PHE A 95 0.01 -12.91 -0.49
C PHE A 95 -0.05 -14.22 0.31
N ILE A 96 -1.20 -14.89 0.36
CA ILE A 96 -1.37 -16.17 1.04
C ILE A 96 -0.47 -17.25 0.41
N GLU A 97 -0.38 -17.29 -0.91
CA GLU A 97 0.55 -18.19 -1.63
C GLU A 97 2.01 -17.92 -1.25
N ALA A 98 2.40 -16.64 -1.22
CA ALA A 98 3.74 -16.25 -0.80
C ALA A 98 4.05 -16.64 0.65
N LEU A 99 3.11 -16.48 1.58
CA LEU A 99 3.27 -16.91 2.97
C LEU A 99 3.46 -18.44 3.08
N ASN A 100 2.76 -19.22 2.25
CA ASN A 100 2.96 -20.68 2.21
C ASN A 100 4.39 -21.02 1.74
N LEU A 101 4.95 -20.29 0.78
CA LEU A 101 6.34 -20.48 0.35
C LEU A 101 7.33 -20.10 1.45
N VAL A 102 7.10 -19.00 2.16
CA VAL A 102 7.91 -18.58 3.32
C VAL A 102 7.90 -19.65 4.41
N ASN A 103 6.75 -20.24 4.73
CA ASN A 103 6.64 -21.30 5.73
C ASN A 103 7.39 -22.59 5.36
N LYS A 104 7.50 -22.91 4.07
CA LYS A 104 8.30 -24.05 3.61
C LYS A 104 9.79 -23.87 3.90
N GLU A 105 10.24 -22.63 3.99
CA GLU A 105 11.65 -22.29 4.23
C GLU A 105 11.94 -22.06 5.71
N LEU A 106 11.12 -21.29 6.41
CA LEU A 106 11.36 -20.90 7.81
C LEU A 106 10.69 -21.82 8.84
N GLY A 107 9.78 -22.69 8.40
CA GLY A 107 8.87 -23.43 9.28
C GLY A 107 7.60 -22.64 9.63
N TYR A 108 6.61 -23.36 10.13
CA TYR A 108 5.33 -22.76 10.53
C TYR A 108 5.48 -21.92 11.80
N GLU A 109 4.64 -20.87 11.88
CA GLU A 109 4.52 -19.99 13.05
C GLU A 109 5.77 -19.14 13.38
N SER A 110 6.65 -18.91 12.41
CA SER A 110 7.83 -18.04 12.58
C SER A 110 7.50 -16.55 12.63
N PHE A 111 6.29 -16.15 12.19
CA PHE A 111 5.80 -14.76 12.14
C PHE A 111 4.27 -14.74 12.25
N TYR A 112 3.73 -13.54 12.44
CA TYR A 112 2.30 -13.28 12.23
C TYR A 112 2.08 -12.51 10.95
N ALA A 113 0.97 -12.79 10.27
CA ALA A 113 0.48 -12.02 9.14
C ALA A 113 -0.95 -11.54 9.42
N VAL A 114 -1.28 -10.32 9.04
CA VAL A 114 -2.59 -9.72 9.23
C VAL A 114 -3.10 -9.18 7.89
N ILE A 115 -4.20 -9.75 7.40
CA ILE A 115 -4.98 -9.14 6.31
C ILE A 115 -6.03 -8.26 6.97
N LEU A 116 -5.89 -6.94 6.78
CA LEU A 116 -6.75 -5.93 7.40
C LEU A 116 -7.64 -5.26 6.36
N GLY A 117 -8.94 -5.58 6.40
CA GLY A 117 -9.95 -4.96 5.55
C GLY A 117 -11.18 -5.82 5.33
N GLY A 118 -12.33 -5.18 5.17
CA GLY A 118 -13.62 -5.84 5.04
C GLY A 118 -13.92 -6.29 3.61
N ALA A 119 -14.83 -7.26 3.49
CA ALA A 119 -15.31 -7.81 2.22
C ALA A 119 -16.22 -6.82 1.44
N GLN A 120 -16.90 -5.90 2.14
CA GLN A 120 -17.81 -4.94 1.54
C GLN A 120 -18.81 -5.59 0.54
N GLY A 121 -19.47 -6.67 0.96
CA GLY A 121 -20.41 -7.46 0.16
C GLY A 121 -19.76 -8.48 -0.80
N ARG A 122 -18.44 -8.71 -0.73
CA ARG A 122 -17.71 -9.70 -1.53
C ARG A 122 -17.46 -10.99 -0.75
N ASP A 123 -18.50 -11.56 -0.15
CA ASP A 123 -18.40 -12.70 0.76
C ASP A 123 -17.83 -13.95 0.09
N ILE A 124 -18.10 -14.14 -1.21
CA ILE A 124 -17.55 -15.28 -1.98
C ILE A 124 -16.02 -15.19 -1.99
N TYR A 125 -15.46 -14.02 -2.26
CA TYR A 125 -14.02 -13.84 -2.28
C TYR A 125 -13.40 -13.97 -0.89
N SER A 126 -14.05 -13.40 0.14
CA SER A 126 -13.61 -13.54 1.52
C SER A 126 -13.55 -15.02 1.94
N LYS A 127 -14.60 -15.80 1.65
CA LYS A 127 -14.62 -17.24 1.91
C LYS A 127 -13.52 -17.99 1.15
N LYS A 128 -13.26 -17.61 -0.11
CA LYS A 128 -12.22 -18.23 -0.94
C LYS A 128 -10.84 -18.07 -0.31
N ILE A 129 -10.45 -16.85 0.09
CA ILE A 129 -9.13 -16.59 0.67
C ILE A 129 -8.95 -17.22 2.07
N LYS A 130 -10.02 -17.30 2.87
CA LYS A 130 -9.98 -18.01 4.16
C LYS A 130 -9.74 -19.51 3.95
N ARG A 131 -10.46 -20.14 3.01
CA ARG A 131 -10.23 -21.57 2.66
C ARG A 131 -8.81 -21.81 2.13
N LEU A 132 -8.26 -20.89 1.33
CA LEU A 132 -6.89 -21.00 0.86
C LEU A 132 -5.88 -20.95 2.02
N ALA A 133 -6.11 -20.09 3.00
CA ALA A 133 -5.30 -20.03 4.22
C ALA A 133 -5.38 -21.33 5.03
N GLU A 134 -6.58 -21.94 5.14
CA GLU A 134 -6.77 -23.25 5.78
C GLU A 134 -6.01 -24.37 5.05
N GLN A 135 -6.12 -24.42 3.71
CA GLN A 135 -5.40 -25.39 2.88
C GLN A 135 -3.89 -25.32 3.07
N TYR A 136 -3.33 -24.13 3.26
CA TYR A 136 -1.91 -23.91 3.50
C TYR A 136 -1.53 -23.96 4.99
N ARG A 137 -2.45 -24.34 5.90
CA ARG A 137 -2.22 -24.43 7.35
C ARG A 137 -1.72 -23.11 7.98
N LEU A 138 -2.24 -21.98 7.48
CA LEU A 138 -1.86 -20.65 7.95
C LEU A 138 -2.76 -20.10 9.07
N THR A 139 -3.77 -20.83 9.53
CA THR A 139 -4.83 -20.34 10.43
C THR A 139 -4.33 -19.81 11.78
N ASN A 140 -3.24 -20.37 12.31
CA ASN A 140 -2.66 -19.91 13.57
C ASN A 140 -1.92 -18.59 13.43
N GLN A 141 -1.25 -18.36 12.29
CA GLN A 141 -0.36 -17.21 12.06
C GLN A 141 -0.97 -16.13 11.18
N LEU A 142 -1.98 -16.43 10.36
CA LEU A 142 -2.66 -15.45 9.51
C LEU A 142 -3.99 -15.03 10.13
N LYS A 143 -4.11 -13.75 10.48
CA LYS A 143 -5.32 -13.15 11.04
C LYS A 143 -6.06 -12.35 9.98
N PHE A 144 -7.39 -12.50 9.94
CA PHE A 144 -8.28 -11.71 9.10
C PHE A 144 -9.03 -10.71 9.99
N ILE A 145 -8.68 -9.45 9.88
CA ILE A 145 -9.28 -8.35 10.65
C ILE A 145 -10.10 -7.49 9.70
N GLU A 146 -11.40 -7.36 9.97
CA GLU A 146 -12.30 -6.66 9.04
C GLU A 146 -12.14 -5.14 9.08
N HIS A 147 -11.89 -4.59 10.26
CA HIS A 147 -11.81 -3.15 10.46
C HIS A 147 -10.86 -2.78 11.61
N CYS A 148 -10.11 -1.71 11.41
CA CYS A 148 -9.36 -1.03 12.45
C CYS A 148 -9.65 0.48 12.37
N PRO A 149 -10.24 1.09 13.40
CA PRO A 149 -10.56 2.52 13.38
C PRO A 149 -9.29 3.40 13.47
N ASN A 150 -8.24 2.90 14.10
CA ASN A 150 -6.96 3.58 14.24
C ASN A 150 -5.90 2.92 13.34
N MET A 151 -5.84 3.33 12.08
CA MET A 151 -4.87 2.80 11.11
C MET A 151 -3.41 3.06 11.51
N PRO A 152 -3.02 4.26 12.04
CA PRO A 152 -1.68 4.48 12.58
C PRO A 152 -1.26 3.39 13.57
N LEU A 153 -2.14 2.99 14.49
CA LEU A 153 -1.85 1.96 15.47
C LEU A 153 -1.62 0.58 14.82
N ALA A 154 -2.41 0.23 13.79
CA ALA A 154 -2.22 -1.01 13.03
C ALA A 154 -0.86 -1.05 12.31
N TYR A 155 -0.44 0.06 11.72
CA TYR A 155 0.89 0.19 11.15
C TYR A 155 1.98 0.14 12.24
N LYS A 156 1.76 0.79 13.38
CA LYS A 156 2.75 0.87 14.46
C LYS A 156 3.13 -0.50 14.99
N ILE A 157 2.16 -1.38 15.23
CA ILE A 157 2.41 -2.74 15.73
C ILE A 157 2.99 -3.71 14.70
N SER A 158 3.00 -3.35 13.42
CA SER A 158 3.61 -4.19 12.37
C SER A 158 5.11 -3.91 12.23
N ASP A 159 5.87 -4.89 11.74
CA ASP A 159 7.28 -4.74 11.42
C ASP A 159 7.48 -4.24 10.00
N PHE A 160 6.68 -4.74 9.07
CA PHE A 160 6.63 -4.25 7.70
C PHE A 160 5.26 -4.49 7.06
N VAL A 161 5.05 -3.88 5.91
CA VAL A 161 3.74 -3.83 5.24
C VAL A 161 3.82 -4.43 3.84
N ILE A 162 2.71 -5.01 3.38
CA ILE A 162 2.57 -5.59 2.04
C ILE A 162 1.46 -4.84 1.26
N SER A 163 1.74 -4.56 -0.01
CA SER A 163 0.75 -4.10 -0.99
C SER A 163 0.91 -4.92 -2.27
N SER A 164 0.24 -6.06 -2.34
CA SER A 164 0.38 -7.07 -3.39
C SER A 164 -0.63 -6.91 -4.53
N SER A 165 -1.06 -5.69 -4.84
CA SER A 165 -2.03 -5.44 -5.90
C SER A 165 -1.57 -6.01 -7.24
N ILE A 166 -2.45 -6.77 -7.93
CA ILE A 166 -2.18 -7.37 -9.24
C ILE A 166 -2.65 -6.48 -10.40
N GLU A 167 -3.39 -5.41 -10.10
CA GLU A 167 -3.73 -4.35 -11.04
C GLU A 167 -3.09 -3.03 -10.57
N PRO A 168 -2.76 -2.11 -11.50
CA PRO A 168 -2.09 -0.87 -11.16
C PRO A 168 -2.92 0.03 -10.25
N GLU A 169 -2.36 0.45 -9.14
CA GLU A 169 -2.93 1.49 -8.29
C GLU A 169 -2.62 2.88 -8.84
N ALA A 170 -3.56 3.80 -8.67
CA ALA A 170 -3.40 5.18 -9.13
C ALA A 170 -2.26 5.93 -8.39
N PHE A 171 -2.02 5.59 -7.12
CA PHE A 171 -1.03 6.27 -6.28
C PHE A 171 -0.30 5.33 -5.30
N GLY A 172 -0.98 4.31 -4.74
CA GLY A 172 -0.40 3.41 -3.74
C GLY A 172 -0.49 4.00 -2.32
N ARG A 173 -1.71 4.28 -1.84
CA ARG A 173 -1.94 4.85 -0.50
C ARG A 173 -1.29 4.05 0.62
N VAL A 174 -1.40 2.73 0.58
CA VAL A 174 -0.81 1.84 1.57
C VAL A 174 0.70 2.06 1.69
N ALA A 175 1.39 2.25 0.56
CA ALA A 175 2.83 2.47 0.55
C ALA A 175 3.24 3.80 1.21
N VAL A 176 2.48 4.87 0.99
CA VAL A 176 2.78 6.16 1.64
C VAL A 176 2.39 6.16 3.12
N GLU A 177 1.31 5.51 3.50
CA GLU A 177 0.88 5.35 4.89
C GLU A 177 1.92 4.56 5.70
N ALA A 178 2.36 3.41 5.19
CA ALA A 178 3.40 2.58 5.81
C ALA A 178 4.71 3.35 6.01
N GLN A 179 5.21 3.99 4.96
CA GLN A 179 6.44 4.78 5.03
C GLN A 179 6.31 5.98 5.98
N SER A 180 5.13 6.65 6.04
CA SER A 180 4.88 7.71 7.02
C SER A 180 5.00 7.21 8.45
N MET A 181 4.54 5.98 8.71
CA MET A 181 4.65 5.28 10.00
C MET A 181 6.02 4.61 10.22
N GLN A 182 7.03 4.96 9.41
CA GLN A 182 8.37 4.38 9.47
C GLN A 182 8.41 2.86 9.33
N LYS A 183 7.49 2.30 8.51
CA LYS A 183 7.47 0.86 8.23
C LYS A 183 7.97 0.58 6.82
N PRO A 184 8.95 -0.33 6.67
CA PRO A 184 9.32 -0.86 5.37
C PRO A 184 8.10 -1.43 4.63
N ILE A 185 8.09 -1.29 3.32
CA ILE A 185 6.97 -1.75 2.48
C ILE A 185 7.47 -2.67 1.37
N ILE A 186 6.76 -3.78 1.14
CA ILE A 186 6.92 -4.57 -0.08
C ILE A 186 5.69 -4.31 -0.96
N ALA A 187 5.88 -3.83 -2.17
CA ALA A 187 4.78 -3.58 -3.08
C ALA A 187 5.03 -4.13 -4.48
N SER A 188 3.94 -4.43 -5.20
CA SER A 188 3.99 -4.79 -6.61
C SER A 188 4.60 -3.68 -7.44
N ASN A 189 5.52 -4.03 -8.35
CA ASN A 189 6.19 -3.09 -9.25
C ASN A 189 5.27 -2.66 -10.41
N ILE A 190 4.09 -2.13 -10.08
CA ILE A 190 3.09 -1.64 -11.04
C ILE A 190 2.39 -0.37 -10.56
N GLY A 191 1.95 0.45 -11.50
CA GLY A 191 1.15 1.65 -11.21
C GLY A 191 1.89 2.70 -10.41
N GLY A 192 1.15 3.45 -9.58
CA GLY A 192 1.71 4.52 -8.75
C GLY A 192 2.55 4.03 -7.56
N SER A 193 2.53 2.75 -7.22
CA SER A 193 3.32 2.23 -6.08
C SER A 193 4.81 2.39 -6.29
N ASN A 194 5.32 2.14 -7.52
CA ASN A 194 6.74 2.33 -7.85
C ASN A 194 7.19 3.80 -7.85
N GLU A 195 6.27 4.74 -7.82
CA GLU A 195 6.64 6.16 -7.67
C GLU A 195 6.84 6.57 -6.21
N THR A 196 6.26 5.81 -5.28
CA THR A 196 6.24 6.13 -3.85
C THR A 196 7.34 5.40 -3.07
N ILE A 197 7.89 4.32 -3.61
CA ILE A 197 8.92 3.50 -2.98
C ILE A 197 10.26 3.77 -3.67
N VAL A 198 11.32 3.87 -2.88
CA VAL A 198 12.70 3.81 -3.36
C VAL A 198 13.20 2.39 -3.09
N ASP A 199 13.26 1.58 -4.14
CA ASP A 199 13.57 0.15 -4.05
C ASP A 199 14.91 -0.08 -3.34
N ASN A 200 14.97 -1.11 -2.49
CA ASN A 200 16.10 -1.46 -1.60
C ASN A 200 16.48 -0.39 -0.55
N LYS A 201 15.77 0.74 -0.48
CA LYS A 201 16.06 1.81 0.46
C LYS A 201 14.93 2.09 1.43
N THR A 202 13.70 2.17 0.94
CA THR A 202 12.51 2.44 1.77
C THR A 202 11.57 1.24 1.85
N GLY A 203 11.92 0.17 1.18
CA GLY A 203 11.19 -1.07 1.03
C GLY A 203 11.64 -1.79 -0.23
N PHE A 204 10.84 -2.74 -0.68
CA PHE A 204 11.12 -3.55 -1.87
C PHE A 204 9.99 -3.49 -2.88
N LEU A 205 10.36 -3.56 -4.14
CA LEU A 205 9.45 -3.84 -5.25
C LEU A 205 9.59 -5.31 -5.67
N PHE A 206 8.45 -5.95 -5.96
CA PHE A 206 8.43 -7.33 -6.46
C PHE A 206 7.63 -7.43 -7.77
N GLU A 207 7.89 -8.47 -8.54
CA GLU A 207 7.21 -8.71 -9.82
C GLU A 207 5.71 -8.97 -9.60
N SER A 208 4.85 -8.16 -10.22
CA SER A 208 3.40 -8.22 -10.01
C SER A 208 2.83 -9.56 -10.45
N GLY A 209 2.00 -10.17 -9.60
CA GLY A 209 1.38 -11.46 -9.87
C GLY A 209 2.29 -12.67 -9.59
N ASP A 210 3.53 -12.46 -9.13
CA ASP A 210 4.49 -13.53 -8.83
C ASP A 210 4.63 -13.74 -7.32
N SER A 211 4.03 -14.83 -6.80
CA SER A 211 4.11 -15.20 -5.39
C SER A 211 5.52 -15.64 -4.96
N ILE A 212 6.34 -16.14 -5.88
CA ILE A 212 7.73 -16.51 -5.61
C ILE A 212 8.57 -15.24 -5.42
N SER A 213 8.40 -14.25 -6.30
CA SER A 213 9.06 -12.96 -6.15
C SER A 213 8.68 -12.28 -4.82
N LEU A 214 7.38 -12.30 -4.46
CA LEU A 214 6.90 -11.75 -3.19
C LEU A 214 7.46 -12.51 -1.99
N SER A 215 7.48 -13.85 -2.01
CA SER A 215 8.00 -14.67 -0.91
C SER A 215 9.48 -14.40 -0.62
N LYS A 216 10.31 -14.24 -1.67
CA LYS A 216 11.72 -13.88 -1.53
C LYS A 216 11.89 -12.53 -0.82
N LYS A 217 11.07 -11.52 -1.16
CA LYS A 217 11.14 -10.21 -0.50
C LYS A 217 10.64 -10.25 0.95
N ILE A 218 9.64 -11.08 1.25
CA ILE A 218 9.19 -11.32 2.63
C ILE A 218 10.32 -11.97 3.44
N LEU A 219 10.96 -13.03 2.94
CA LEU A 219 12.10 -13.69 3.58
C LEU A 219 13.25 -12.71 3.83
N GLU A 220 13.55 -11.85 2.86
CA GLU A 220 14.58 -10.84 2.99
C GLU A 220 14.30 -9.90 4.18
N LEU A 221 13.07 -9.35 4.33
CA LEU A 221 12.71 -8.50 5.48
C LEU A 221 12.61 -9.27 6.81
N LEU A 222 12.16 -10.52 6.79
CA LEU A 222 12.11 -11.34 7.99
C LEU A 222 13.51 -11.63 8.56
N ASN A 223 14.51 -11.75 7.69
CA ASN A 223 15.90 -12.03 8.07
C ASN A 223 16.72 -10.79 8.42
N LEU A 224 16.21 -9.57 8.15
CA LEU A 224 16.89 -8.34 8.57
C LEU A 224 16.83 -8.17 10.09
N ASP A 225 17.91 -7.63 10.66
CA ASP A 225 17.93 -7.18 12.05
C ASP A 225 17.05 -5.94 12.24
N GLU A 226 16.67 -5.70 13.50
CA GLU A 226 15.77 -4.60 13.87
C GLU A 226 16.34 -3.22 13.50
N SER A 227 17.65 -3.03 13.61
CA SER A 227 18.32 -1.76 13.32
C SER A 227 18.22 -1.42 11.82
N THR A 228 18.37 -2.40 10.96
CA THR A 228 18.26 -2.26 9.50
C THR A 228 16.81 -1.99 9.09
N LEU A 229 15.84 -2.72 9.65
CA LEU A 229 14.41 -2.46 9.41
C LEU A 229 14.04 -1.03 9.84
N LYS A 230 14.48 -0.60 11.01
CA LYS A 230 14.23 0.75 11.52
C LYS A 230 14.86 1.83 10.63
N SER A 231 16.10 1.61 10.18
CA SER A 231 16.78 2.53 9.25
C SER A 231 16.02 2.67 7.93
N MET A 232 15.55 1.56 7.35
CA MET A 232 14.73 1.55 6.14
C MET A 232 13.41 2.31 6.34
N GLY A 233 12.76 2.14 7.49
CA GLY A 233 11.54 2.86 7.86
C GLY A 233 11.75 4.37 8.00
N ILE A 234 12.85 4.79 8.62
CA ILE A 234 13.22 6.21 8.76
C ILE A 234 13.44 6.85 7.39
N GLU A 235 14.14 6.17 6.48
CA GLU A 235 14.34 6.66 5.11
C GLU A 235 13.01 6.73 4.36
N GLY A 236 12.09 5.78 4.60
CA GLY A 236 10.72 5.83 4.09
C GLY A 236 10.00 7.10 4.51
N ARG A 237 9.98 7.44 5.79
CA ARG A 237 9.35 8.66 6.29
C ARG A 237 9.97 9.93 5.70
N LYS A 238 11.29 10.00 5.60
CA LYS A 238 11.98 11.13 4.95
C LYS A 238 11.53 11.32 3.49
N ASN A 239 11.42 10.22 2.74
CA ASN A 239 10.93 10.23 1.36
C ASN A 239 9.50 10.79 1.28
N ILE A 240 8.59 10.37 2.18
CA ILE A 240 7.20 10.81 2.18
C ILE A 240 7.08 12.30 2.55
N ILE A 241 7.74 12.75 3.61
CA ILE A 241 7.75 14.17 4.03
C ILE A 241 8.22 15.06 2.88
N LYS A 242 9.27 14.66 2.18
CA LYS A 242 9.84 15.44 1.06
C LYS A 242 8.92 15.51 -0.14
N ARG A 243 8.21 14.43 -0.50
CA ARG A 243 7.56 14.28 -1.80
C ARG A 243 6.04 14.26 -1.75
N PHE A 244 5.44 13.74 -0.69
CA PHE A 244 4.02 13.35 -0.64
C PHE A 244 3.27 13.96 0.56
N ASN A 245 3.70 15.11 1.05
CA ASN A 245 3.02 15.86 2.09
C ASN A 245 1.74 16.52 1.54
N VAL A 246 0.64 16.46 2.31
CA VAL A 246 -0.65 17.04 1.93
C VAL A 246 -0.59 18.57 1.78
N GLU A 247 0.18 19.26 2.62
CA GLU A 247 0.34 20.73 2.52
C GLU A 247 0.95 21.14 1.18
N LYS A 248 1.99 20.41 0.74
CA LYS A 248 2.62 20.61 -0.55
C LYS A 248 1.65 20.38 -1.71
N MET A 249 0.83 19.33 -1.62
CA MET A 249 -0.22 19.05 -2.60
C MET A 249 -1.23 20.20 -2.67
N CYS A 250 -1.74 20.63 -1.50
CA CYS A 250 -2.71 21.73 -1.41
C CYS A 250 -2.15 23.04 -1.93
N PHE A 251 -0.92 23.41 -1.52
CA PHE A 251 -0.25 24.64 -1.98
C PHE A 251 -0.04 24.63 -3.50
N SER A 252 0.44 23.51 -4.04
CA SER A 252 0.66 23.38 -5.49
C SER A 252 -0.65 23.48 -6.27
N THR A 253 -1.71 22.83 -5.78
CA THR A 253 -3.04 22.86 -6.41
C THR A 253 -3.63 24.27 -6.37
N TYR A 254 -3.54 24.95 -5.23
CA TYR A 254 -4.02 26.31 -5.06
C TYR A 254 -3.26 27.31 -5.98
N SER A 255 -1.95 27.15 -6.07
CA SER A 255 -1.11 27.99 -6.94
C SER A 255 -1.49 27.84 -8.41
N GLU A 256 -1.87 26.66 -8.86
CA GLU A 256 -2.35 26.43 -10.21
C GLU A 256 -3.75 27.01 -10.46
N TYR A 257 -4.65 26.92 -9.47
CA TYR A 257 -5.98 27.55 -9.58
C TYR A 257 -5.90 29.07 -9.65
N LYS A 258 -5.00 29.71 -8.89
CA LYS A 258 -4.78 31.16 -8.98
C LYS A 258 -4.37 31.64 -10.38
N LYS A 259 -3.71 30.80 -11.16
CA LYS A 259 -3.31 31.15 -12.53
C LYS A 259 -4.45 31.09 -13.54
N LEU A 260 -5.62 30.59 -13.16
CA LEU A 260 -6.80 30.49 -13.99
C LEU A 260 -7.76 31.67 -13.79
N LEU A 261 -7.57 32.44 -12.72
CA LEU A 261 -8.31 33.65 -12.38
C LEU A 261 -7.65 34.88 -13.02
#